data_e2d839d57ab48b294922812172c11add
#
_entry.id   e2d839d57ab48b294922812172c11add
#
_cell.length_a   1.000
_cell.length_b   1.000
_cell.length_c   1.000
_cell.angle_alpha   90.00
_cell.angle_beta   90.00
_cell.angle_gamma   90.00
#
_symmetry.space_group_name_H-M   'P 1'
#
loop_
_entity.id
_entity.type
_entity.pdbx_description
1 polymer ?
#
loop_
_entity_poly.entity_id
_entity_poly.type
_entity_poly.pdbx_seq_one_letter_code
_entity_poly.pdbx_strand_id
1 'polypeptide(L)'
;MNKKIERNYLEIVSLKDLNEPKINSNKFTLKIIESDDFQLNKFFYKNIGKNHHWVDRLVWTEKNWIEYTSDNKVKTYVLKISNDIAGFFELIFHKDEVEIAYLGLLKEY
;
A
#
# COMPACT_ATOMS: atom_id res chain seq x y z
N MET A 1 -13.44 -26.08 -5.98
CA MET A 1 -12.20 -25.96 -6.72
C MET A 1 -11.21 -25.09 -5.95
N ASN A 2 -10.10 -25.66 -5.56
CA ASN A 2 -9.10 -24.94 -4.76
C ASN A 2 -8.17 -24.14 -5.66
N LYS A 3 -8.15 -22.84 -5.47
CA LYS A 3 -7.15 -21.98 -6.14
C LYS A 3 -5.89 -21.95 -5.30
N LYS A 4 -4.76 -22.29 -5.90
CA LYS A 4 -3.46 -22.07 -5.30
C LYS A 4 -3.13 -20.59 -5.41
N ILE A 5 -2.80 -19.98 -4.27
CA ILE A 5 -2.28 -18.61 -4.24
C ILE A 5 -0.79 -18.72 -3.92
N GLU A 6 0.04 -18.21 -4.82
CA GLU A 6 1.47 -18.10 -4.57
C GLU A 6 1.80 -16.73 -4.02
N ARG A 7 2.56 -16.69 -2.93
CA ARG A 7 3.11 -15.45 -2.39
C ARG A 7 4.60 -15.44 -2.64
N ASN A 8 5.07 -14.39 -3.28
CA ASN A 8 6.48 -14.18 -3.51
C ASN A 8 6.96 -13.08 -2.60
N TYR A 9 7.97 -13.38 -1.79
CA TYR A 9 8.57 -12.39 -0.90
C TYR A 9 9.82 -11.82 -1.56
N LEU A 10 9.85 -10.51 -1.67
CA LEU A 10 10.96 -9.78 -2.26
C LEU A 10 11.65 -8.96 -1.18
N GLU A 11 12.97 -8.88 -1.26
CA GLU A 11 13.76 -8.16 -0.27
C GLU A 11 14.88 -7.39 -0.95
N ILE A 12 15.10 -6.16 -0.50
CA ILE A 12 16.26 -5.36 -0.88
C ILE A 12 17.11 -5.19 0.37
N VAL A 13 18.32 -5.71 0.35
CA VAL A 13 19.24 -5.65 1.50
C VAL A 13 20.21 -4.48 1.42
N SER A 14 20.32 -3.84 0.27
CA SER A 14 21.24 -2.72 0.04
C SER A 14 20.63 -1.74 -0.95
N LEU A 15 20.89 -0.45 -0.75
CA LEU A 15 20.47 0.58 -1.71
C LEU A 15 21.10 0.37 -3.09
N LYS A 16 22.20 -0.37 -3.17
CA LYS A 16 22.82 -0.72 -4.46
C LYS A 16 21.94 -1.60 -5.33
N ASP A 17 21.00 -2.31 -4.72
CA ASP A 17 20.07 -3.19 -5.43
C ASP A 17 18.86 -2.43 -5.97
N LEU A 18 18.75 -1.13 -5.67
CA LEU A 18 17.63 -0.31 -6.07
C LEU A 18 17.86 0.26 -7.47
N ASN A 19 16.96 -0.07 -8.39
CA ASN A 19 16.93 0.50 -9.72
C ASN A 19 15.94 1.66 -9.73
N GLU A 20 16.45 2.90 -9.79
CA GLU A 20 15.57 4.06 -9.85
C GLU A 20 15.03 4.24 -11.27
N PRO A 21 13.69 4.21 -11.44
CA PRO A 21 13.11 4.49 -12.75
C PRO A 21 13.26 5.98 -13.08
N LYS A 22 13.48 6.28 -14.34
CA LYS A 22 13.44 7.66 -14.82
C LYS A 22 11.97 8.05 -14.97
N ILE A 23 11.50 8.94 -14.10
CA ILE A 23 10.13 9.43 -14.17
C ILE A 23 10.13 10.72 -14.97
N ASN A 24 9.40 10.71 -16.10
CA ASN A 24 9.16 11.94 -16.85
C ASN A 24 7.92 12.61 -16.26
N SER A 25 8.14 13.59 -15.37
CA SER A 25 7.09 14.22 -14.57
C SER A 25 6.43 15.43 -15.24
N ASN A 26 6.64 15.64 -16.54
CA ASN A 26 6.14 16.84 -17.21
C ASN A 26 4.62 16.92 -17.33
N LYS A 27 3.91 15.81 -17.13
CA LYS A 27 2.46 15.73 -17.35
C LYS A 27 1.64 15.66 -16.09
N PHE A 28 2.24 15.44 -14.92
CA PHE A 28 1.50 15.33 -13.65
C PHE A 28 2.41 15.62 -12.48
N THR A 29 1.78 16.02 -11.37
CA THR A 29 2.47 16.21 -10.10
C THR A 29 2.14 15.05 -9.17
N LEU A 30 3.16 14.30 -8.77
CA LEU A 30 3.03 13.23 -7.81
C LEU A 30 3.30 13.76 -6.41
N LYS A 31 2.37 13.52 -5.48
CA LYS A 31 2.53 13.83 -4.07
C LYS A 31 2.33 12.58 -3.24
N ILE A 32 3.14 12.44 -2.19
CA ILE A 32 3.02 11.35 -1.22
C ILE A 32 2.70 11.99 0.13
N ILE A 33 1.55 11.63 0.70
CA ILE A 33 1.05 12.23 1.93
C ILE A 33 0.78 11.12 2.95
N GLU A 34 1.34 11.27 4.17
CA GLU A 34 1.03 10.35 5.25
C GLU A 34 -0.43 10.53 5.69
N SER A 35 -1.11 9.42 5.90
CA SER A 35 -2.52 9.41 6.29
C SER A 35 -2.70 8.64 7.59
N ASP A 36 -3.54 9.17 8.49
CA ASP A 36 -3.97 8.49 9.71
C ASP A 36 -5.45 8.07 9.64
N ASP A 37 -6.06 8.17 8.48
CA ASP A 37 -7.47 7.84 8.29
C ASP A 37 -7.62 6.38 7.81
N PHE A 38 -8.03 5.49 8.73
CA PHE A 38 -8.22 4.08 8.41
C PHE A 38 -9.27 3.84 7.31
N GLN A 39 -10.18 4.78 7.09
CA GLN A 39 -11.17 4.66 6.03
C GLN A 39 -10.51 4.61 4.65
N LEU A 40 -9.40 5.33 4.49
CA LEU A 40 -8.65 5.29 3.24
C LEU A 40 -7.97 3.93 3.04
N ASN A 41 -7.40 3.35 4.09
CA ASN A 41 -6.84 2.01 4.03
C ASN A 41 -7.89 0.99 3.59
N LYS A 42 -9.06 1.06 4.18
CA LYS A 42 -10.18 0.17 3.88
C LYS A 42 -10.65 0.36 2.44
N PHE A 43 -10.79 1.62 2.00
CA PHE A 43 -11.18 1.95 0.63
C PHE A 43 -10.20 1.36 -0.40
N PHE A 44 -8.91 1.59 -0.21
CA PHE A 44 -7.88 1.09 -1.12
C PHE A 44 -7.82 -0.43 -1.12
N TYR A 45 -7.90 -1.04 0.05
CA TYR A 45 -7.88 -2.50 0.15
C TYR A 45 -9.00 -3.12 -0.69
N LYS A 46 -10.22 -2.59 -0.56
CA LYS A 46 -11.35 -3.11 -1.31
C LYS A 46 -11.24 -2.86 -2.81
N ASN A 47 -10.91 -1.63 -3.20
CA ASN A 47 -11.00 -1.21 -4.60
C ASN A 47 -9.81 -1.65 -5.44
N ILE A 48 -8.65 -1.74 -4.86
CA ILE A 48 -7.47 -2.29 -5.53
C ILE A 48 -7.45 -3.80 -5.38
N GLY A 49 -7.71 -4.27 -4.19
CA GLY A 49 -7.59 -5.68 -3.84
C GLY A 49 -8.51 -6.61 -4.61
N LYS A 50 -9.69 -6.14 -5.03
CA LYS A 50 -10.63 -6.97 -5.80
C LYS A 50 -10.02 -7.48 -7.11
N ASN A 51 -9.05 -6.77 -7.68
CA ASN A 51 -8.37 -7.15 -8.90
C ASN A 51 -7.07 -7.92 -8.64
N HIS A 52 -6.66 -8.07 -7.38
CA HIS A 52 -5.40 -8.68 -7.00
C HIS A 52 -5.55 -9.79 -5.96
N HIS A 53 -6.77 -10.28 -5.75
CA HIS A 53 -7.07 -11.36 -4.79
C HIS A 53 -6.67 -11.04 -3.35
N TRP A 54 -6.79 -9.80 -2.94
CA TRP A 54 -6.59 -9.40 -1.54
C TRP A 54 -7.83 -9.78 -0.74
N VAL A 55 -7.76 -10.85 0.01
CA VAL A 55 -8.93 -11.40 0.70
C VAL A 55 -8.79 -11.44 2.22
N ASP A 56 -7.57 -11.34 2.75
CA ASP A 56 -7.30 -11.57 4.16
C ASP A 56 -8.03 -10.60 5.08
N ARG A 57 -8.19 -9.35 4.66
CA ARG A 57 -8.81 -8.30 5.47
C ARG A 57 -10.29 -8.05 5.17
N LEU A 58 -10.89 -8.82 4.24
CA LEU A 58 -12.30 -8.63 3.90
C LEU A 58 -13.22 -8.90 5.08
N VAL A 59 -12.78 -9.74 6.02
CA VAL A 59 -13.53 -10.08 7.24
C VAL A 59 -13.24 -9.14 8.40
N TRP A 60 -12.35 -8.17 8.21
CA TRP A 60 -12.00 -7.25 9.29
C TRP A 60 -13.17 -6.36 9.68
N THR A 61 -13.39 -6.24 10.99
CA THR A 61 -14.32 -5.27 11.57
C THR A 61 -13.68 -3.88 11.57
N GLU A 62 -14.48 -2.86 11.80
CA GLU A 62 -13.97 -1.50 11.97
C GLU A 62 -12.91 -1.45 13.08
N LYS A 63 -13.15 -2.17 14.18
CA LYS A 63 -12.20 -2.27 15.29
C LYS A 63 -10.85 -2.84 14.82
N ASN A 64 -10.87 -3.87 13.98
CA ASN A 64 -9.64 -4.46 13.45
C ASN A 64 -8.85 -3.43 12.63
N TRP A 65 -9.52 -2.66 11.78
CA TRP A 65 -8.88 -1.62 10.99
C TRP A 65 -8.25 -0.54 11.85
N ILE A 66 -8.97 -0.09 12.88
CA ILE A 66 -8.49 0.93 13.80
C ILE A 66 -7.27 0.43 14.56
N GLU A 67 -7.33 -0.79 15.10
CA GLU A 67 -6.19 -1.38 15.83
C GLU A 67 -4.95 -1.50 14.96
N TYR A 68 -5.13 -1.93 13.72
CA TYR A 68 -4.01 -2.07 12.80
C TYR A 68 -3.38 -0.71 12.45
N THR A 69 -4.20 0.25 12.03
CA THR A 69 -3.69 1.54 11.55
C THR A 69 -3.20 2.45 12.67
N SER A 70 -3.65 2.23 13.91
CA SER A 70 -3.19 3.01 15.06
C SER A 70 -1.94 2.45 15.71
N ASP A 71 -1.47 1.28 15.29
CA ASP A 71 -0.18 0.75 15.74
C ASP A 71 0.94 1.67 15.26
N ASN A 72 1.80 2.09 16.18
CA ASN A 72 2.87 3.03 15.85
C ASN A 72 3.92 2.49 14.87
N LYS A 73 3.92 1.19 14.63
CA LYS A 73 4.79 0.54 13.63
C LYS A 73 4.22 0.63 12.22
N VAL A 74 2.95 0.95 12.08
CA VAL A 74 2.26 1.00 10.78
C VAL A 74 2.16 2.44 10.31
N LYS A 75 2.63 2.69 9.09
CA LYS A 75 2.51 3.99 8.43
C LYS A 75 1.84 3.82 7.09
N THR A 76 0.85 4.64 6.84
CA THR A 76 0.10 4.64 5.58
C THR A 76 0.39 5.92 4.82
N TYR A 77 0.68 5.76 3.54
CA TYR A 77 0.93 6.89 2.64
C TYR A 77 -0.03 6.83 1.47
N VAL A 78 -0.58 7.97 1.11
CA VAL A 78 -1.49 8.12 -0.01
C VAL A 78 -0.74 8.78 -1.16
N LEU A 79 -0.89 8.21 -2.35
CA LEU A 79 -0.32 8.75 -3.58
C LEU A 79 -1.38 9.61 -4.26
N LYS A 80 -1.04 10.86 -4.53
CA LYS A 80 -1.90 11.77 -5.27
C LYS A 80 -1.24 12.16 -6.58
N ILE A 81 -2.00 12.09 -7.65
CA ILE A 81 -1.56 12.55 -8.96
C ILE A 81 -2.47 13.71 -9.36
N SER A 82 -1.88 14.91 -9.52
CA SER A 82 -2.62 16.13 -9.87
C SER A 82 -3.82 16.39 -8.94
N ASN A 83 -3.63 16.17 -7.63
CA ASN A 83 -4.62 16.32 -6.56
C ASN A 83 -5.67 15.20 -6.47
N ASP A 84 -5.65 14.22 -7.37
CA ASP A 84 -6.53 13.07 -7.29
C ASP A 84 -5.86 11.93 -6.53
N ILE A 85 -6.64 11.23 -5.71
CA ILE A 85 -6.14 10.04 -5.01
C ILE A 85 -5.93 8.94 -6.04
N ALA A 86 -4.69 8.49 -6.19
CA ALA A 86 -4.32 7.51 -7.20
C ALA A 86 -4.01 6.13 -6.62
N GLY A 87 -3.50 6.10 -5.40
CA GLY A 87 -3.10 4.84 -4.79
C GLY A 87 -2.55 5.03 -3.39
N PHE A 88 -1.90 3.99 -2.87
CA PHE A 88 -1.40 4.01 -1.50
C PHE A 88 -0.28 2.99 -1.31
N PHE A 89 0.41 3.12 -0.19
CA PHE A 89 1.20 2.01 0.33
C PHE A 89 1.19 2.05 1.86
N GLU A 90 1.31 0.87 2.45
CA GLU A 90 1.40 0.69 3.90
C GLU A 90 2.76 0.11 4.24
N LEU A 91 3.43 0.72 5.20
CA LEU A 91 4.72 0.25 5.69
C LEU A 91 4.56 -0.25 7.12
N ILE A 92 5.24 -1.34 7.44
CA ILE A 92 5.35 -1.83 8.81
C ILE A 92 6.82 -1.78 9.20
N PHE A 93 7.11 -1.02 10.26
CA PHE A 93 8.47 -0.82 10.73
C PHE A 93 8.81 -1.88 11.77
N HIS A 94 9.66 -2.82 11.39
CA HIS A 94 10.21 -3.84 12.29
C HIS A 94 11.53 -3.35 12.86
N LYS A 95 12.09 -4.09 13.83
CA LYS A 95 13.33 -3.69 14.50
C LYS A 95 14.48 -3.44 13.50
N ASP A 96 14.65 -4.33 12.55
CA ASP A 96 15.79 -4.31 11.63
C ASP A 96 15.41 -4.16 10.16
N GLU A 97 14.11 -3.98 9.86
CA GLU A 97 13.65 -3.88 8.49
C GLU A 97 12.34 -3.10 8.38
N VAL A 98 12.04 -2.67 7.17
CA VAL A 98 10.75 -2.06 6.85
C VAL A 98 10.06 -2.93 5.81
N GLU A 99 8.85 -3.33 6.12
CA GLU A 99 8.03 -4.16 5.25
C GLU A 99 7.04 -3.30 4.47
N ILE A 100 6.93 -3.54 3.17
CA ILE A 100 5.83 -2.98 2.38
C ILE A 100 4.69 -3.99 2.49
N ALA A 101 3.69 -3.67 3.33
CA ALA A 101 2.59 -4.59 3.58
C ALA A 101 1.62 -4.63 2.40
N TYR A 102 1.27 -3.46 1.87
CA TYR A 102 0.42 -3.32 0.69
C TYR A 102 0.86 -2.12 -0.13
N LEU A 103 0.70 -2.23 -1.43
CA LEU A 103 1.04 -1.17 -2.39
C LEU A 103 0.14 -1.36 -3.61
N GLY A 104 -0.49 -0.30 -4.06
CA GLY A 104 -1.29 -0.40 -5.26
C GLY A 104 -1.80 0.93 -5.77
N LEU A 105 -2.21 0.90 -7.03
CA LEU A 105 -2.84 2.03 -7.70
C LEU A 105 -4.28 1.68 -8.03
N LEU A 106 -5.14 2.69 -7.98
CA LEU A 106 -6.50 2.54 -8.47
C LEU A 106 -6.48 2.28 -9.98
N LYS A 107 -7.53 1.65 -10.49
CA LYS A 107 -7.60 1.18 -11.87
C LYS A 107 -7.36 2.29 -12.90
N GLU A 108 -7.77 3.52 -12.60
CA GLU A 108 -7.63 4.66 -13.49
C GLU A 108 -6.16 5.12 -13.65
N TYR A 109 -5.29 4.62 -12.83
CA TYR A 109 -3.88 4.99 -12.80
C TYR A 109 -2.99 3.77 -12.95
#